data_8377a5f8e9c18f5752bbb06d2d06a7db
#
_entry.id   8377a5f8e9c18f5752bbb06d2d06a7db
#
_cell.length_a   1.000
_cell.length_b   1.000
_cell.length_c   1.000
_cell.angle_alpha   90.00
_cell.angle_beta   90.00
_cell.angle_gamma   90.00
#
_symmetry.space_group_name_H-M   'P 1'
#
loop_
_entity.id
_entity.type
_entity.pdbx_description
1 polymer ?
#
loop_
_entity_poly.entity_id
_entity_poly.type
_entity_poly.pdbx_seq_one_letter_code
_entity_poly.pdbx_strand_id
1 'polypeptide(L)'
;MDEQKINKILTYMGFAARANKIAFGKDMLKEYLSDKRISKKVLVVAKDAGERVKKDLRIRCDINKVPYIEIADKKTLAKAVGKTNLSAVGILDENLAEAIIKVVQAE
;
A
#
# COMPACT_ATOMS: atom_id res chain seq x y z
N MET A 1 -2.96 5.27 -14.34
CA MET A 1 -3.02 3.79 -14.25
C MET A 1 -4.42 3.34 -14.63
N ASP A 2 -4.52 2.36 -15.48
CA ASP A 2 -5.86 1.94 -15.95
C ASP A 2 -6.60 1.10 -14.89
N GLU A 3 -7.88 0.89 -15.14
CA GLU A 3 -8.75 0.21 -14.19
C GLU A 3 -8.36 -1.26 -13.97
N GLN A 4 -7.87 -1.93 -15.01
CA GLN A 4 -7.42 -3.31 -14.88
C GLN A 4 -6.25 -3.44 -13.92
N LYS A 5 -5.30 -2.52 -14.01
CA LYS A 5 -4.14 -2.51 -13.11
C LYS A 5 -4.57 -2.21 -11.68
N ILE A 6 -5.46 -1.24 -11.50
CA ILE A 6 -5.99 -0.90 -10.18
C ILE A 6 -6.67 -2.11 -9.56
N ASN A 7 -7.53 -2.80 -10.32
CA ASN A 7 -8.25 -3.97 -9.83
C ASN A 7 -7.29 -5.10 -9.46
N LYS A 8 -6.23 -5.28 -10.22
CA LYS A 8 -5.21 -6.29 -9.93
C LYS A 8 -4.51 -5.99 -8.60
N ILE A 9 -4.14 -4.72 -8.39
CA ILE A 9 -3.51 -4.31 -7.13
C ILE A 9 -4.44 -4.54 -5.96
N LEU A 10 -5.71 -4.16 -6.10
CA LEU A 10 -6.71 -4.36 -5.05
C LEU A 10 -6.89 -5.84 -4.73
N THR A 11 -6.84 -6.71 -5.75
CA THR A 11 -6.93 -8.16 -5.56
C THR A 11 -5.75 -8.69 -4.75
N TYR A 12 -4.54 -8.28 -5.10
CA TYR A 12 -3.35 -8.67 -4.34
C TYR A 12 -3.40 -8.18 -2.89
N MET A 13 -3.89 -6.95 -2.69
CA MET A 13 -4.09 -6.42 -1.34
C MET A 13 -5.06 -7.30 -0.54
N GLY A 14 -6.14 -7.75 -1.19
CA GLY A 14 -7.10 -8.64 -0.54
C GLY A 14 -6.48 -9.98 -0.14
N PHE A 15 -5.61 -10.53 -0.98
CA PHE A 15 -4.89 -11.75 -0.65
C PHE A 15 -3.99 -11.54 0.57
N ALA A 16 -3.27 -10.43 0.61
CA ALA A 16 -2.40 -10.11 1.74
C ALA A 16 -3.21 -9.94 3.03
N ALA A 17 -4.36 -9.28 2.95
CA ALA A 17 -5.22 -9.07 4.11
C ALA A 17 -5.74 -10.40 4.67
N ARG A 18 -6.17 -11.31 3.79
CA ARG A 18 -6.65 -12.62 4.22
C ARG A 18 -5.57 -13.47 4.86
N ALA A 19 -4.32 -13.26 4.45
CA ALA A 19 -3.17 -13.93 5.07
C ALA A 19 -2.66 -13.20 6.30
N ASN A 20 -3.33 -12.13 6.71
CA ASN A 20 -2.93 -11.26 7.84
C ASN A 20 -1.54 -10.67 7.62
N LYS A 21 -1.27 -10.24 6.39
CA LYS A 21 0.02 -9.71 5.96
C LYS A 21 -0.09 -8.28 5.45
N ILE A 22 -0.82 -7.43 6.16
CA ILE A 22 -0.90 -6.00 5.83
C ILE A 22 -0.51 -5.16 7.03
N ALA A 23 0.05 -3.99 6.73
CA ALA A 23 0.33 -2.96 7.73
C ALA A 23 -0.61 -1.79 7.49
N PHE A 24 -1.22 -1.27 8.55
CA PHE A 24 -2.13 -0.13 8.46
C PHE A 24 -2.09 0.65 9.77
N GLY A 25 -2.55 1.90 9.71
CA GLY A 25 -2.48 2.78 10.87
C GLY A 25 -1.12 3.44 10.99
N LYS A 26 -1.11 4.59 11.64
CA LYS A 26 0.06 5.46 11.69
C LYS A 26 1.32 4.77 12.20
N ASP A 27 1.24 4.13 13.35
CA ASP A 27 2.42 3.56 13.99
C ASP A 27 2.93 2.33 13.26
N MET A 28 2.00 1.46 12.84
CA MET A 28 2.36 0.24 12.13
C MET A 28 2.98 0.54 10.76
N LEU A 29 2.44 1.54 10.06
CA LEU A 29 3.00 1.95 8.77
C LEU A 29 4.39 2.55 8.92
N LYS A 30 4.58 3.36 9.95
CA LYS A 30 5.89 3.95 10.23
C LYS A 30 6.94 2.85 10.45
N GLU A 31 6.58 1.87 11.26
CA GLU A 31 7.46 0.74 11.54
C GLU A 31 7.73 -0.09 10.29
N TYR A 32 6.68 -0.39 9.52
CA TYR A 32 6.80 -1.14 8.27
C TYR A 32 7.75 -0.47 7.29
N LEU A 33 7.59 0.84 7.07
CA LEU A 33 8.39 1.56 6.08
C LEU A 33 9.87 1.57 6.44
N SER A 34 10.19 1.61 7.73
CA SER A 34 11.58 1.67 8.18
C SER A 34 12.20 0.30 8.50
N ASP A 35 11.45 -0.78 8.39
CA ASP A 35 11.93 -2.11 8.74
C ASP A 35 12.85 -2.66 7.65
N LYS A 36 14.15 -2.68 7.93
CA LYS A 36 15.16 -3.12 6.98
C LYS A 36 15.20 -4.64 6.78
N ARG A 37 14.50 -5.39 7.63
CA ARG A 37 14.42 -6.85 7.48
C ARG A 37 13.50 -7.25 6.34
N ILE A 38 12.59 -6.36 5.93
CA ILE A 38 11.68 -6.60 4.82
C ILE A 38 12.32 -6.03 3.55
N SER A 39 12.66 -6.90 2.60
CA SER A 39 13.38 -6.48 1.40
C SER A 39 12.47 -5.92 0.31
N LYS A 40 11.23 -6.39 0.23
CA LYS A 40 10.27 -5.91 -0.78
C LYS A 40 9.10 -5.25 -0.07
N LYS A 41 9.00 -3.94 -0.21
CA LYS A 41 7.92 -3.14 0.40
C LYS A 41 7.22 -2.31 -0.65
N VAL A 42 5.93 -2.05 -0.43
CA VAL A 42 5.14 -1.15 -1.26
C VAL A 42 4.08 -0.51 -0.37
N LEU A 43 3.83 0.76 -0.59
CA LEU A 43 2.78 1.49 0.13
C LEU A 43 1.72 1.93 -0.86
N VAL A 44 0.48 1.53 -0.61
CA VAL A 44 -0.68 1.92 -1.42
C VAL A 44 -1.47 2.95 -0.64
N VAL A 45 -1.70 4.12 -1.23
CA VAL A 45 -2.33 5.26 -0.59
C VAL A 45 -3.58 5.67 -1.35
N ALA A 46 -4.64 6.02 -0.63
CA ALA A 46 -5.87 6.49 -1.24
C ALA A 46 -5.70 7.91 -1.77
N LYS A 47 -6.30 8.18 -2.94
CA LYS A 47 -6.22 9.51 -3.56
C LYS A 47 -6.86 10.59 -2.68
N ASP A 48 -7.88 10.25 -1.92
CA ASP A 48 -8.59 11.18 -1.05
C ASP A 48 -8.08 11.17 0.40
N ALA A 49 -6.91 10.58 0.64
CA ALA A 49 -6.27 10.71 1.94
C ALA A 49 -5.89 12.17 2.18
N GLY A 50 -5.84 12.57 3.45
CA GLY A 50 -5.51 13.95 3.80
C GLY A 50 -4.15 14.38 3.24
N GLU A 51 -4.03 15.63 2.81
CA GLU A 51 -2.79 16.11 2.21
C GLU A 51 -1.59 16.01 3.14
N ARG A 52 -1.79 16.25 4.42
CA ARG A 52 -0.72 16.13 5.41
C ARG A 52 -0.27 14.67 5.55
N VAL A 53 -1.22 13.76 5.58
CA VAL A 53 -0.93 12.32 5.66
C VAL A 53 -0.15 11.87 4.43
N LYS A 54 -0.60 12.27 3.24
CA LYS A 54 0.07 11.91 1.98
C LYS A 54 1.50 12.44 1.94
N LYS A 55 1.69 13.69 2.36
CA LYS A 55 3.00 14.31 2.37
C LYS A 55 3.96 13.57 3.30
N ASP A 56 3.52 13.27 4.52
CA ASP A 56 4.33 12.55 5.50
C ASP A 56 4.72 11.16 4.98
N LEU A 57 3.75 10.42 4.43
CA LEU A 57 4.00 9.09 3.92
C LEU A 57 4.94 9.11 2.71
N ARG A 58 4.78 10.10 1.83
CA ARG A 58 5.65 10.25 0.67
C ARG A 58 7.09 10.49 1.07
N ILE A 59 7.30 11.35 2.07
CA ILE A 59 8.64 11.63 2.59
C ILE A 59 9.27 10.36 3.18
N ARG A 60 8.49 9.62 3.97
CA ARG A 60 8.99 8.37 4.57
C ARG A 60 9.32 7.33 3.52
N CYS A 61 8.51 7.24 2.47
CA CYS A 61 8.77 6.32 1.37
C CYS A 61 10.06 6.71 0.64
N ASP A 62 10.27 8.00 0.41
CA ASP A 62 11.51 8.48 -0.23
C ASP A 62 12.74 8.14 0.60
N ILE A 63 12.69 8.39 1.90
CA ILE A 63 13.81 8.10 2.79
C ILE A 63 14.14 6.62 2.80
N ASN A 64 13.13 5.77 2.82
CA ASN A 64 13.30 4.32 2.93
C ASN A 64 13.30 3.61 1.58
N LYS A 65 13.23 4.36 0.48
CA LYS A 65 13.22 3.83 -0.89
C LYS A 65 12.11 2.80 -1.11
N VAL A 66 10.92 3.11 -0.60
CA VAL A 66 9.74 2.28 -0.77
C VAL A 66 8.85 2.90 -1.86
N PRO A 67 8.41 2.10 -2.84
CA PRO A 67 7.47 2.62 -3.84
C PRO A 67 6.18 3.13 -3.20
N TYR A 68 5.77 4.33 -3.59
CA TYR A 68 4.56 5.00 -3.12
C TYR A 68 3.57 5.00 -4.28
N ILE A 69 2.42 4.37 -4.09
CA ILE A 69 1.40 4.22 -5.13
C ILE A 69 0.11 4.85 -4.64
N GLU A 70 -0.44 5.76 -5.42
CA GLU A 70 -1.69 6.44 -5.07
C GLU A 70 -2.79 5.97 -6.02
N ILE A 71 -3.75 5.21 -5.52
CA ILE A 71 -4.85 4.66 -6.31
C ILE A 71 -6.14 4.67 -5.50
N ALA A 72 -7.28 4.71 -6.20
CA ALA A 72 -8.61 4.54 -5.62
C ALA A 72 -8.88 5.53 -4.48
N ASP A 73 -9.93 5.29 -3.72
CA ASP A 73 -10.28 6.12 -2.57
C ASP A 73 -10.22 5.30 -1.29
N LYS A 74 -10.40 5.98 -0.16
CA LYS A 74 -10.32 5.33 1.16
C LYS A 74 -11.32 4.19 1.31
N LYS A 75 -12.55 4.39 0.81
CA LYS A 75 -13.59 3.36 0.89
C LYS A 75 -13.19 2.10 0.11
N THR A 76 -12.68 2.30 -1.10
CA THR A 76 -12.29 1.18 -1.97
C THR A 76 -11.10 0.43 -1.40
N LEU A 77 -10.10 1.13 -0.89
CA LEU A 77 -8.95 0.49 -0.25
C LEU A 77 -9.39 -0.30 0.98
N ALA A 78 -10.21 0.31 1.83
CA ALA A 78 -10.68 -0.35 3.04
C ALA A 78 -11.47 -1.60 2.71
N LYS A 79 -12.36 -1.53 1.73
CA LYS A 79 -13.16 -2.68 1.31
C LYS A 79 -12.28 -3.82 0.81
N ALA A 80 -11.24 -3.50 0.05
CA ALA A 80 -10.34 -4.52 -0.50
C ALA A 80 -9.66 -5.34 0.58
N VAL A 81 -9.37 -4.74 1.74
CA VAL A 81 -8.68 -5.41 2.83
C VAL A 81 -9.58 -5.72 4.03
N GLY A 82 -10.89 -5.58 3.87
CA GLY A 82 -11.85 -5.92 4.93
C GLY A 82 -11.86 -4.96 6.11
N LYS A 83 -11.57 -3.69 5.87
CA LYS A 83 -11.60 -2.64 6.90
C LYS A 83 -12.67 -1.61 6.57
N THR A 84 -12.93 -0.67 7.48
CA THR A 84 -13.97 0.33 7.28
C THR A 84 -13.45 1.71 6.92
N ASN A 85 -12.24 2.05 7.35
CA ASN A 85 -11.66 3.37 7.08
C ASN A 85 -10.14 3.22 7.00
N LEU A 86 -9.54 3.63 5.88
CA LEU A 86 -8.14 3.34 5.64
C LEU A 86 -7.56 4.30 4.61
N SER A 87 -6.55 5.05 5.01
CA SER A 87 -5.86 5.99 4.10
C SER A 87 -4.72 5.35 3.33
N ALA A 88 -4.07 4.33 3.92
CA ALA A 88 -2.92 3.69 3.31
C ALA A 88 -2.72 2.27 3.84
N VAL A 89 -2.11 1.43 3.02
CA VAL A 89 -1.85 0.03 3.36
C VAL A 89 -0.44 -0.34 2.91
N GLY A 90 0.33 -0.97 3.80
CA GLY A 90 1.59 -1.60 3.46
C GLY A 90 1.40 -3.11 3.32
N ILE A 91 2.18 -3.74 2.48
CA ILE A 91 2.06 -5.18 2.19
C ILE A 91 3.22 -5.92 2.81
N LEU A 92 2.92 -6.75 3.81
CA LEU A 92 3.96 -7.50 4.55
C LEU A 92 4.45 -8.74 3.82
N ASP A 93 3.64 -9.31 2.93
CA ASP A 93 4.05 -10.45 2.12
C ASP A 93 4.92 -9.94 0.98
N GLU A 94 6.19 -10.33 0.97
CA GLU A 94 7.15 -9.82 -0.02
C GLU A 94 6.82 -10.25 -1.45
N ASN A 95 6.25 -11.42 -1.64
CA ASN A 95 5.84 -11.89 -2.96
C ASN A 95 4.68 -11.05 -3.51
N LEU A 96 3.71 -10.75 -2.66
CA LEU A 96 2.58 -9.90 -3.07
C LEU A 96 3.01 -8.45 -3.27
N ALA A 97 3.91 -7.95 -2.44
CA ALA A 97 4.46 -6.60 -2.62
C ALA A 97 5.16 -6.50 -3.97
N GLU A 98 5.98 -7.49 -4.32
CA GLU A 98 6.67 -7.52 -5.60
C GLU A 98 5.68 -7.61 -6.76
N ALA A 99 4.63 -8.43 -6.63
CA ALA A 99 3.61 -8.55 -7.67
C ALA A 99 2.93 -7.20 -7.92
N ILE A 100 2.62 -6.45 -6.86
CA ILE A 100 2.02 -5.12 -6.99
C ILE A 100 2.99 -4.16 -7.68
N ILE A 101 4.25 -4.17 -7.29
CA ILE A 101 5.27 -3.32 -7.91
C ILE A 101 5.36 -3.61 -9.40
N LYS A 102 5.35 -4.88 -9.79
CA LYS A 102 5.41 -5.27 -11.20
C LYS A 102 4.22 -4.80 -11.99
N VAL A 103 3.02 -4.82 -11.40
CA VAL A 103 1.82 -4.30 -12.07
C VAL A 103 1.99 -2.81 -12.37
N VAL A 104 2.52 -2.04 -11.41
CA VAL A 104 2.72 -0.61 -11.58
C VAL A 104 3.77 -0.32 -12.66
N GLN A 105 4.83 -1.12 -12.71
CA GLN A 105 5.93 -0.93 -13.67
C GLN A 105 5.58 -1.43 -15.07
N ALA A 106 4.60 -2.28 -15.22
CA ALA A 106 4.21 -2.81 -16.52
C ALA A 106 3.55 -1.73 -17.37
N GLU A 107 4.01 -1.57 -18.58
CA GLU A 107 3.49 -0.59 -19.54
C GLU A 107 2.78 -1.28 -20.68
#